data_e578a0217d5132c115890c8d470c0684
#
_entry.id   e578a0217d5132c115890c8d470c0684
#
_cell.length_a   1.000
_cell.length_b   1.000
_cell.length_c   1.000
_cell.angle_alpha   90.00
_cell.angle_beta   90.00
_cell.angle_gamma   90.00
#
_symmetry.space_group_name_H-M   'P 1'
#
loop_
_entity.id
_entity.type
_entity.pdbx_description
1 polymer ?
#
loop_
_entity_poly.entity_id
_entity_poly.type
_entity_poly.pdbx_seq_one_letter_code
_entity_poly.pdbx_strand_id
1 'polypeptide(L)'
;MWKGKTRGGVSGYLFFIYLIRYCGVKAAYGFLSLIVLYFIPFAPKATKSIWQYARRILKRNHIQSVGLLLNNYYRLGQILIDKVAIGNGMIDKYHFKFNHYQEFLNVLDGDQGVIMIGAHVGNWEIGTPFFNDYSKKMNVVMYDAEHQ
;
A
#
# COMPACT_ATOMS: atom_id res chain seq x y z
N MET A 1 -1.24 17.69 -14.30
CA MET A 1 -1.06 16.32 -14.81
C MET A 1 -0.02 15.63 -13.94
N TRP A 2 -0.34 14.52 -13.32
CA TRP A 2 0.58 13.76 -12.47
C TRP A 2 1.53 12.95 -13.37
N LYS A 3 2.84 13.12 -13.24
CA LYS A 3 3.84 12.50 -14.14
C LYS A 3 4.43 11.20 -13.60
N GLY A 4 3.74 10.45 -12.76
CA GLY A 4 4.09 9.08 -12.36
C GLY A 4 5.52 8.78 -11.87
N LYS A 5 6.39 9.79 -11.71
CA LYS A 5 7.79 9.56 -11.28
C LYS A 5 7.85 9.27 -9.79
N THR A 6 8.10 8.01 -9.45
CA THR A 6 8.39 7.59 -8.08
C THR A 6 9.74 8.15 -7.62
N ARG A 7 9.75 8.79 -6.44
CA ARG A 7 10.95 9.39 -5.85
C ARG A 7 11.81 8.35 -5.14
N GLY A 8 12.30 7.39 -5.71
CA GLY A 8 13.15 6.38 -5.06
C GLY A 8 13.98 5.61 -6.06
N GLY A 9 13.59 5.70 -7.32
CA GLY A 9 14.25 4.96 -8.38
C GLY A 9 14.29 3.46 -8.13
N VAL A 10 14.85 2.71 -9.07
CA VAL A 10 15.00 1.26 -8.99
C VAL A 10 15.90 0.84 -7.81
N SER A 11 16.93 1.65 -7.50
CA SER A 11 17.85 1.37 -6.40
C SER A 11 17.19 1.37 -5.02
N GLY A 12 16.24 2.26 -4.79
CA GLY A 12 15.48 2.29 -3.54
C GLY A 12 14.60 1.05 -3.37
N TYR A 13 13.96 0.58 -4.44
CA TYR A 13 13.18 -0.65 -4.42
C TYR A 13 14.06 -1.87 -4.16
N LEU A 14 15.18 -2.00 -4.85
CA LEU A 14 16.13 -3.10 -4.66
C LEU A 14 16.67 -3.13 -3.23
N PHE A 15 17.01 -1.97 -2.67
CA PHE A 15 17.43 -1.87 -1.28
C PHE A 15 16.40 -2.49 -0.32
N PHE A 16 15.12 -2.13 -0.45
CA PHE A 16 14.07 -2.68 0.40
C PHE A 16 13.85 -4.19 0.15
N ILE A 17 13.93 -4.66 -1.09
CA ILE A 17 13.85 -6.09 -1.40
C ILE A 17 14.94 -6.87 -0.66
N TYR A 18 16.20 -6.42 -0.74
CA TYR A 18 17.30 -7.06 -0.02
C TYR A 18 17.13 -6.96 1.50
N LEU A 19 16.73 -5.78 2.00
CA LEU A 19 16.52 -5.59 3.43
C LEU A 19 15.44 -6.54 3.98
N ILE A 20 14.32 -6.71 3.26
CA ILE A 20 13.26 -7.64 3.66
C ILE A 20 13.74 -9.09 3.56
N ARG A 21 14.45 -9.42 2.49
CA ARG A 21 14.93 -10.79 2.27
C ARG A 21 15.86 -11.27 3.39
N TYR A 22 16.79 -10.43 3.83
CA TYR A 22 17.82 -10.81 4.80
C TYR A 22 17.48 -10.43 6.25
N CYS A 23 16.83 -9.31 6.47
CA CYS A 23 16.54 -8.77 7.82
C CYS A 23 15.06 -8.82 8.19
N GLY A 24 14.19 -9.14 7.24
CA GLY A 24 12.75 -9.25 7.45
C GLY A 24 11.99 -7.92 7.36
N VAL A 25 10.65 -8.02 7.32
CA VAL A 25 9.73 -6.89 7.15
C VAL A 25 9.83 -5.88 8.29
N LYS A 26 10.02 -6.34 9.52
CA LYS A 26 10.14 -5.45 10.70
C LYS A 26 11.35 -4.51 10.60
N ALA A 27 12.48 -5.00 10.10
CA ALA A 27 13.68 -4.19 9.88
C ALA A 27 13.44 -3.13 8.79
N ALA A 28 12.75 -3.50 7.72
CA ALA A 28 12.36 -2.57 6.66
C ALA A 28 11.45 -1.45 7.19
N TYR A 29 10.49 -1.77 8.04
CA TYR A 29 9.62 -0.76 8.67
C TYR A 29 10.38 0.12 9.67
N GLY A 30 11.35 -0.43 10.39
CA GLY A 30 12.22 0.37 11.25
C GLY A 30 13.03 1.39 10.44
N PHE A 31 13.63 0.95 9.33
CA PHE A 31 14.37 1.85 8.45
C PHE A 31 13.47 2.88 7.75
N LEU A 32 12.24 2.51 7.42
CA LEU A 32 11.25 3.43 6.86
C LEU A 32 11.00 4.65 7.75
N SER A 33 11.05 4.49 9.08
CA SER A 33 10.87 5.61 10.02
C SER A 33 11.91 6.72 9.79
N LEU A 34 13.16 6.37 9.49
CA LEU A 34 14.21 7.33 9.16
C LEU A 34 13.95 8.01 7.82
N ILE A 35 13.48 7.24 6.83
CA ILE A 35 13.13 7.77 5.50
C ILE A 35 11.97 8.76 5.61
N VAL A 36 10.96 8.49 6.42
CA VAL A 36 9.82 9.38 6.62
C VAL A 36 10.28 10.74 7.14
N LEU A 37 11.18 10.77 8.12
CA LEU A 37 11.74 12.02 8.64
C LEU A 37 12.47 12.81 7.56
N TYR A 38 13.22 12.13 6.70
CA TYR A 38 13.88 12.74 5.55
C TYR A 38 12.88 13.29 4.53
N PHE A 39 11.79 12.56 4.22
CA PHE A 39 10.85 12.96 3.17
C PHE A 39 10.00 14.19 3.49
N ILE A 40 9.69 14.44 4.76
CA ILE A 40 8.83 15.56 5.17
C ILE A 40 9.31 16.90 4.61
N PRO A 41 10.58 17.33 4.77
CA PRO A 41 11.06 18.59 4.21
C PRO A 41 11.16 18.58 2.68
N PHE A 42 11.37 17.41 2.06
CA PHE A 42 11.57 17.28 0.62
C PHE A 42 10.28 17.11 -0.20
N ALA A 43 9.12 16.99 0.44
CA ALA A 43 7.82 16.87 -0.22
C ALA A 43 6.83 17.98 0.21
N PRO A 44 7.17 19.27 0.05
CA PRO A 44 6.43 20.38 0.65
C PRO A 44 4.96 20.45 0.20
N LYS A 45 4.66 20.10 -1.05
CA LYS A 45 3.28 20.11 -1.56
C LYS A 45 2.41 19.08 -0.83
N ALA A 46 2.86 17.83 -0.71
CA ALA A 46 2.14 16.78 -0.03
C ALA A 46 2.02 17.06 1.48
N THR A 47 3.13 17.48 2.10
CA THR A 47 3.16 17.88 3.51
C THR A 47 2.15 18.98 3.80
N LYS A 48 2.09 20.04 2.96
CA LYS A 48 1.12 21.11 3.09
C LYS A 48 -0.32 20.62 2.97
N SER A 49 -0.61 19.73 2.02
CA SER A 49 -1.96 19.18 1.83
C SER A 49 -2.42 18.38 3.03
N ILE A 50 -1.57 17.48 3.54
CA ILE A 50 -1.86 16.69 4.74
C ILE A 50 -2.04 17.59 5.96
N TRP A 51 -1.18 18.61 6.10
CA TRP A 51 -1.28 19.59 7.18
C TRP A 51 -2.59 20.37 7.13
N GLN A 52 -2.97 20.87 5.95
CA GLN A 52 -4.23 21.61 5.77
C GLN A 52 -5.43 20.71 6.08
N TYR A 53 -5.42 19.44 5.66
CA TYR A 53 -6.45 18.48 5.99
C TYR A 53 -6.56 18.27 7.50
N ALA A 54 -5.43 18.04 8.18
CA ALA A 54 -5.40 17.87 9.63
C ALA A 54 -5.95 19.09 10.38
N ARG A 55 -5.54 20.29 9.96
CA ARG A 55 -5.90 21.55 10.63
C ARG A 55 -7.31 22.04 10.31
N ARG A 56 -7.70 22.02 9.03
CA ARG A 56 -8.96 22.62 8.57
C ARG A 56 -10.14 21.68 8.60
N ILE A 57 -9.93 20.42 8.23
CA ILE A 57 -11.01 19.42 8.14
C ILE A 57 -11.15 18.67 9.47
N LEU A 58 -10.06 18.08 9.96
CA LEU A 58 -10.08 17.31 11.21
C LEU A 58 -9.98 18.18 12.48
N LYS A 59 -9.75 19.49 12.32
CA LYS A 59 -9.63 20.46 13.42
C LYS A 59 -8.63 20.05 14.51
N ARG A 60 -7.57 19.33 14.14
CA ARG A 60 -6.53 18.85 15.05
C ARG A 60 -5.64 20.00 15.51
N ASN A 61 -5.11 19.93 16.74
CA ASN A 61 -4.08 20.85 17.21
C ASN A 61 -2.74 20.62 16.50
N HIS A 62 -1.71 21.47 16.74
CA HIS A 62 -0.43 21.38 16.07
C HIS A 62 0.28 20.04 16.30
N ILE A 63 0.34 19.56 17.54
CA ILE A 63 0.99 18.30 17.93
C ILE A 63 0.31 17.10 17.24
N GLN A 64 -1.02 17.05 17.30
CA GLN A 64 -1.81 16.02 16.64
C GLN A 64 -1.66 16.05 15.11
N SER A 65 -1.50 17.24 14.52
CA SER A 65 -1.29 17.40 13.08
C SER A 65 0.09 16.89 12.64
N VAL A 66 1.13 17.12 13.45
CA VAL A 66 2.46 16.52 13.23
C VAL A 66 2.39 15.00 13.32
N GLY A 67 1.74 14.46 14.35
CA GLY A 67 1.56 13.01 14.50
C GLY A 67 0.81 12.39 13.32
N LEU A 68 -0.25 13.05 12.85
CA LEU A 68 -1.00 12.60 11.67
C LEU A 68 -0.15 12.64 10.39
N LEU A 69 0.66 13.69 10.22
CA LEU A 69 1.56 13.83 9.08
C LEU A 69 2.59 12.69 9.04
N LEU A 70 3.26 12.43 10.17
CA LEU A 70 4.24 11.35 10.30
C LEU A 70 3.60 9.98 10.02
N ASN A 71 2.44 9.72 10.65
CA ASN A 71 1.72 8.48 10.46
C ASN A 71 1.26 8.28 9.01
N ASN A 72 0.80 9.33 8.34
CA ASN A 72 0.38 9.25 6.94
C ASN A 72 1.53 8.86 6.02
N TYR A 73 2.70 9.51 6.14
CA TYR A 73 3.89 9.14 5.37
C TYR A 73 4.38 7.73 5.69
N TYR A 74 4.35 7.35 6.97
CA TYR A 74 4.77 6.03 7.41
C TYR A 74 3.87 4.93 6.83
N ARG A 75 2.54 5.12 6.90
CA ARG A 75 1.57 4.16 6.34
C ARG A 75 1.68 4.05 4.83
N LEU A 76 1.84 5.18 4.13
CA LEU A 76 2.07 5.16 2.69
C LEU A 76 3.36 4.41 2.35
N GLY A 77 4.43 4.65 3.09
CA GLY A 77 5.69 3.92 2.91
C GLY A 77 5.56 2.42 3.16
N GLN A 78 4.80 2.00 4.19
CA GLN A 78 4.50 0.58 4.43
C GLN A 78 3.79 -0.04 3.21
N ILE A 79 2.74 0.61 2.69
CA ILE A 79 2.01 0.14 1.50
C ILE A 79 2.95 -0.08 0.31
N LEU A 80 3.86 0.87 0.06
CA LEU A 80 4.82 0.76 -1.04
C LEU A 80 5.83 -0.37 -0.83
N ILE A 81 6.34 -0.54 0.38
CA ILE A 81 7.25 -1.64 0.73
C ILE A 81 6.56 -2.99 0.57
N ASP A 82 5.33 -3.13 1.08
CA ASP A 82 4.56 -4.36 1.00
C ASP A 82 4.23 -4.74 -0.44
N LYS A 83 3.80 -3.76 -1.24
CA LYS A 83 3.55 -3.96 -2.67
C LYS A 83 4.79 -4.52 -3.39
N VAL A 84 5.95 -3.93 -3.13
CA VAL A 84 7.21 -4.38 -3.74
C VAL A 84 7.61 -5.77 -3.23
N ALA A 85 7.49 -6.04 -1.94
CA ALA A 85 7.84 -7.33 -1.36
C ALA A 85 6.97 -8.46 -1.91
N ILE A 86 5.66 -8.27 -1.91
CA ILE A 86 4.69 -9.26 -2.38
C ILE A 86 4.81 -9.47 -3.89
N GLY A 87 4.97 -8.39 -4.66
CA GLY A 87 5.23 -8.46 -6.09
C GLY A 87 6.52 -9.19 -6.48
N ASN A 88 7.48 -9.31 -5.54
CA ASN A 88 8.70 -10.11 -5.68
C ASN A 88 8.62 -11.50 -5.01
N GLY A 89 7.42 -12.01 -4.76
CA GLY A 89 7.19 -13.37 -4.28
C GLY A 89 7.47 -13.58 -2.78
N MET A 90 7.58 -12.51 -1.99
CA MET A 90 7.84 -12.60 -0.54
C MET A 90 6.55 -12.62 0.29
N ILE A 91 5.47 -13.21 -0.23
CA ILE A 91 4.18 -13.30 0.44
C ILE A 91 4.24 -14.11 1.75
N ASP A 92 5.13 -15.08 1.83
CA ASP A 92 5.42 -15.91 3.00
C ASP A 92 5.92 -15.12 4.21
N LYS A 93 6.44 -13.91 4.00
CA LYS A 93 6.89 -13.02 5.07
C LYS A 93 5.74 -12.29 5.77
N TYR A 94 4.51 -12.43 5.27
CA TYR A 94 3.32 -11.73 5.76
C TYR A 94 2.31 -12.70 6.33
N HIS A 95 1.59 -12.26 7.37
CA HIS A 95 0.47 -13.01 7.94
C HIS A 95 -0.84 -12.30 7.61
N PHE A 96 -1.68 -12.99 6.86
CA PHE A 96 -2.98 -12.47 6.46
C PHE A 96 -4.08 -13.07 7.36
N LYS A 97 -5.02 -12.21 7.77
CA LYS A 97 -6.24 -12.65 8.45
C LYS A 97 -7.42 -12.29 7.57
N PHE A 98 -8.16 -13.28 7.18
CA PHE A 98 -9.38 -13.11 6.41
C PHE A 98 -10.59 -13.45 7.28
N ASN A 99 -11.52 -12.52 7.39
CA ASN A 99 -12.83 -12.80 7.94
C ASN A 99 -13.72 -13.33 6.81
N HIS A 100 -14.51 -14.37 7.09
CA HIS A 100 -15.45 -14.95 6.12
C HIS A 100 -14.83 -15.45 4.81
N TYR A 101 -13.55 -15.86 4.84
CA TYR A 101 -12.84 -16.27 3.63
C TYR A 101 -13.50 -17.49 2.95
N GLN A 102 -13.94 -18.49 3.72
CA GLN A 102 -14.60 -19.66 3.17
C GLN A 102 -15.96 -19.34 2.54
N GLU A 103 -16.73 -18.45 3.16
CA GLU A 103 -17.99 -17.98 2.61
C GLU A 103 -17.77 -17.24 1.29
N PHE A 104 -16.73 -16.42 1.24
CA PHE A 104 -16.32 -15.73 0.03
C PHE A 104 -15.94 -16.69 -1.10
N LEU A 105 -15.14 -17.72 -0.81
CA LEU A 105 -14.79 -18.76 -1.79
C LEU A 105 -16.02 -19.52 -2.28
N ASN A 106 -16.94 -19.90 -1.39
CA ASN A 106 -18.17 -20.60 -1.75
C ASN A 106 -19.04 -19.77 -2.72
N VAL A 107 -19.08 -18.43 -2.54
CA VAL A 107 -19.78 -17.55 -3.48
C VAL A 107 -19.09 -17.52 -4.84
N LEU A 108 -17.77 -17.46 -4.85
CA LEU A 108 -16.98 -17.46 -6.10
C LEU A 108 -17.09 -18.78 -6.85
N ASP A 109 -17.17 -19.91 -6.15
CA ASP A 109 -17.23 -21.25 -6.73
C ASP A 109 -18.64 -21.63 -7.21
N GLY A 110 -19.65 -20.85 -6.84
CA GLY A 110 -21.03 -21.02 -7.30
C GLY A 110 -21.18 -20.91 -8.83
N ASP A 111 -22.29 -21.43 -9.36
CA ASP A 111 -22.59 -21.42 -10.82
C ASP A 111 -23.04 -20.06 -11.34
N GLN A 112 -23.26 -19.11 -10.46
CA GLN A 112 -23.70 -17.75 -10.82
C GLN A 112 -22.50 -16.83 -11.04
N GLY A 113 -22.65 -15.88 -11.97
CA GLY A 113 -21.66 -14.82 -12.14
C GLY A 113 -21.63 -13.90 -10.91
N VAL A 114 -20.42 -13.50 -10.48
CA VAL A 114 -20.22 -12.64 -9.32
C VAL A 114 -19.59 -11.32 -9.76
N ILE A 115 -20.15 -10.20 -9.26
CA ILE A 115 -19.54 -8.88 -9.39
C ILE A 115 -18.92 -8.51 -8.05
N MET A 116 -17.60 -8.41 -8.03
CA MET A 116 -16.84 -8.02 -6.85
C MET A 116 -16.53 -6.52 -6.91
N ILE A 117 -17.02 -5.78 -5.92
CA ILE A 117 -16.76 -4.34 -5.80
C ILE A 117 -15.71 -4.15 -4.68
N GLY A 118 -14.58 -3.58 -5.06
CA GLY A 118 -13.50 -3.22 -4.14
C GLY A 118 -13.37 -1.72 -3.95
N ALA A 119 -12.76 -1.32 -2.85
CA ALA A 119 -12.41 0.07 -2.60
C ALA A 119 -10.88 0.21 -2.45
N HIS A 120 -10.34 1.35 -2.91
CA HIS A 120 -8.93 1.70 -2.72
C HIS A 120 -8.68 2.15 -1.28
N VAL A 121 -8.84 1.22 -0.33
CA VAL A 121 -8.62 1.45 1.10
C VAL A 121 -7.47 0.58 1.58
N GLY A 122 -6.48 1.19 2.21
CA GLY A 122 -5.28 0.48 2.67
C GLY A 122 -4.44 -0.05 1.50
N ASN A 123 -3.92 -1.25 1.66
CA ASN A 123 -3.06 -1.91 0.67
C ASN A 123 -3.86 -2.97 -0.12
N TRP A 124 -4.86 -2.52 -0.88
CA TRP A 124 -5.76 -3.41 -1.64
C TRP A 124 -5.04 -4.27 -2.69
N GLU A 125 -3.93 -3.78 -3.25
CA GLU A 125 -3.18 -4.48 -4.30
C GLU A 125 -2.53 -5.78 -3.82
N ILE A 126 -2.26 -5.91 -2.53
CA ILE A 126 -1.70 -7.16 -1.96
C ILE A 126 -2.70 -8.32 -1.96
N GLY A 127 -3.97 -8.06 -2.25
CA GLY A 127 -4.98 -9.09 -2.41
C GLY A 127 -4.86 -9.88 -3.72
N THR A 128 -4.21 -9.34 -4.75
CA THR A 128 -4.11 -9.95 -6.08
C THR A 128 -3.54 -11.38 -6.08
N PRO A 129 -2.45 -11.71 -5.34
CA PRO A 129 -1.89 -13.06 -5.34
C PRO A 129 -2.86 -14.15 -4.86
N PHE A 130 -3.87 -13.80 -4.05
CA PHE A 130 -4.86 -14.77 -3.55
C PHE A 130 -5.81 -15.28 -4.63
N PHE A 131 -5.83 -14.64 -5.79
CA PHE A 131 -6.64 -15.05 -6.94
C PHE A 131 -5.83 -15.75 -8.02
N ASN A 132 -4.51 -15.91 -7.88
CA ASN A 132 -3.67 -16.53 -8.90
C ASN A 132 -4.02 -18.00 -9.15
N ASP A 133 -4.44 -18.71 -8.10
CA ASP A 133 -4.81 -20.14 -8.18
C ASP A 133 -6.31 -20.35 -8.46
N TYR A 134 -7.05 -19.25 -8.68
CA TYR A 134 -8.48 -19.32 -8.95
C TYR A 134 -8.74 -19.73 -10.41
N SER A 135 -9.46 -20.84 -10.58
CA SER A 135 -9.64 -21.51 -11.90
C SER A 135 -10.62 -20.81 -12.83
N LYS A 136 -11.53 -19.99 -12.31
CA LYS A 136 -12.55 -19.31 -13.13
C LYS A 136 -11.99 -18.03 -13.74
N LYS A 137 -12.52 -17.68 -14.92
CA LYS A 137 -12.13 -16.47 -15.63
C LYS A 137 -12.55 -15.21 -14.86
N MET A 138 -11.58 -14.37 -14.51
CA MET A 138 -11.81 -13.08 -13.88
C MET A 138 -11.59 -11.96 -14.89
N ASN A 139 -12.51 -11.00 -14.90
CA ASN A 139 -12.39 -9.76 -15.66
C ASN A 139 -12.21 -8.60 -14.67
N VAL A 140 -11.15 -7.84 -14.81
CA VAL A 140 -10.89 -6.68 -13.96
C VAL A 140 -11.21 -5.42 -14.74
N VAL A 141 -12.12 -4.60 -14.20
CA VAL A 141 -12.42 -3.28 -14.75
C VAL A 141 -11.61 -2.25 -13.99
N MET A 142 -10.70 -1.58 -14.67
CA MET A 142 -9.86 -0.54 -14.07
C MET A 142 -9.70 0.63 -15.05
N TYR A 143 -9.46 1.81 -14.48
CA TYR A 143 -9.17 3.00 -15.28
C TYR A 143 -7.71 2.98 -15.72
N ASP A 144 -7.47 3.01 -17.02
CA ASP A 144 -6.13 2.93 -17.64
C ASP A 144 -5.38 4.29 -17.60
N ALA A 145 -5.32 4.91 -16.41
CA ALA A 145 -4.59 6.17 -16.26
C ALA A 145 -3.11 5.99 -15.85
N GLU A 146 -2.69 4.79 -15.52
CA GLU A 146 -1.34 4.51 -14.99
C GLU A 146 -0.33 4.11 -16.09
N HIS A 147 -0.77 3.90 -17.32
CA HIS A 147 0.08 3.40 -18.43
C HIS A 147 0.37 4.43 -19.54
N GLN A 148 0.19 5.75 -19.26
CA GLN A 148 0.62 6.80 -20.19
C GLN A 148 1.88 7.52 -19.73
#